data_bc759b5f50693264b938a99bbf4de576
#
_entry.id   bc759b5f50693264b938a99bbf4de576
#
_cell.length_a   1.000
_cell.length_b   1.000
_cell.length_c   1.000
_cell.angle_alpha   90.00
_cell.angle_beta   90.00
_cell.angle_gamma   90.00
#
_symmetry.space_group_name_H-M   'P 1'
#
loop_
_entity.id
_entity.type
_entity.pdbx_description
1 polymer ?
#
loop_
_entity_poly.entity_id
_entity_poly.type
_entity_poly.pdbx_seq_one_letter_code
_entity_poly.pdbx_strand_id
1 'polypeptide(L)'
;AKVMRNAVAILQPLMESDQVDIPRLRRKMILATAKGDVHDIGKNILGIVLSCNNIEIIDLGVMVDNETIIEAIHSYKPDFVGVSGLITPSLQYMEQLCRMMEKEGLELPLFIGGATTSALHTAVKLAPLRTSAVIHTAGASDCANMISRLSREPQKTLEEVKASQEQLRNLYHQSNETFVSLEEARAR
;
A
#
# COMPACT_ATOMS: atom_id res chain seq x y z
N ALA A 1 -0.08 -17.72 12.51
CA ALA A 1 -1.40 -17.22 12.13
C ALA A 1 -2.50 -17.63 13.11
N LYS A 2 -2.72 -18.93 13.40
CA LYS A 2 -3.82 -19.40 14.29
C LYS A 2 -3.67 -18.88 15.73
N VAL A 3 -2.46 -18.93 16.30
CA VAL A 3 -2.18 -18.45 17.67
C VAL A 3 -2.42 -16.95 17.80
N MET A 4 -1.95 -16.15 16.83
CA MET A 4 -2.21 -14.70 16.82
C MET A 4 -3.71 -14.39 16.70
N ARG A 5 -4.42 -15.08 15.82
CA ARG A 5 -5.87 -14.90 15.68
C ARG A 5 -6.63 -15.19 16.98
N ASN A 6 -6.25 -16.25 17.69
CA ASN A 6 -6.86 -16.61 18.96
C ASN A 6 -6.52 -15.59 20.06
N ALA A 7 -5.27 -15.11 20.11
CA ALA A 7 -4.87 -14.06 21.07
C ALA A 7 -5.64 -12.74 20.80
N VAL A 8 -5.78 -12.34 19.55
CA VAL A 8 -6.57 -11.15 19.15
C VAL A 8 -8.04 -11.31 19.53
N ALA A 9 -8.64 -12.49 19.26
CA ALA A 9 -10.04 -12.75 19.62
C ALA A 9 -10.32 -12.66 21.14
N ILE A 10 -9.31 -12.92 21.96
CA ILE A 10 -9.42 -12.80 23.42
C ILE A 10 -9.18 -11.35 23.88
N LEU A 11 -8.23 -10.66 23.27
CA LEU A 11 -7.84 -9.30 23.69
C LEU A 11 -8.76 -8.22 23.12
N GLN A 12 -9.33 -8.41 21.94
CA GLN A 12 -10.16 -7.43 21.27
C GLN A 12 -11.37 -6.97 22.11
N PRO A 13 -12.16 -7.85 22.75
CA PRO A 13 -13.24 -7.41 23.62
C PRO A 13 -12.77 -6.60 24.84
N LEU A 14 -11.58 -6.93 25.37
CA LEU A 14 -11.00 -6.20 26.51
C LEU A 14 -10.51 -4.81 26.09
N MET A 15 -9.92 -4.69 24.89
CA MET A 15 -9.50 -3.41 24.32
C MET A 15 -10.70 -2.52 23.96
N GLU A 16 -11.81 -3.11 23.56
CA GLU A 16 -13.06 -2.40 23.24
C GLU A 16 -13.76 -1.90 24.52
N SER A 17 -13.65 -2.62 25.65
CA SER A 17 -14.25 -2.22 26.93
C SER A 17 -13.52 -1.07 27.63
N ASP A 18 -12.22 -0.89 27.39
CA ASP A 18 -11.41 0.19 27.97
C ASP A 18 -11.44 1.51 27.15
N GLN A 19 -12.08 1.49 25.99
CA GLN A 19 -12.25 2.70 25.19
C GLN A 19 -13.45 3.50 25.72
N VAL A 20 -13.16 4.52 26.50
CA VAL A 20 -14.10 5.61 26.80
C VAL A 20 -14.74 6.07 25.48
N ASP A 21 -16.07 6.15 25.44
CA ASP A 21 -16.94 6.53 24.32
C ASP A 21 -16.51 7.83 23.62
N ILE A 22 -15.47 7.80 22.84
CA ILE A 22 -15.27 8.72 21.75
C ILE A 22 -15.53 7.88 20.49
N PRO A 23 -16.56 8.18 19.71
CA PRO A 23 -16.74 7.55 18.41
C PRO A 23 -15.60 8.02 17.51
N ARG A 24 -14.42 7.43 17.66
CA ARG A 24 -13.39 7.52 16.64
C ARG A 24 -13.93 6.70 15.47
N LEU A 25 -14.33 7.39 14.41
CA LEU A 25 -14.64 6.73 13.14
C LEU A 25 -13.51 5.74 12.87
N ARG A 26 -13.82 4.46 12.91
CA ARG A 26 -12.88 3.40 12.55
C ARG A 26 -12.46 3.67 11.11
N ARG A 27 -11.16 3.86 10.89
CA ARG A 27 -10.64 3.96 9.53
C ARG A 27 -10.83 2.63 8.82
N LYS A 28 -11.20 2.69 7.55
CA LYS A 28 -11.42 1.51 6.73
C LYS A 28 -10.31 1.34 5.71
N MET A 29 -9.85 0.11 5.53
CA MET A 29 -8.86 -0.23 4.51
C MET A 29 -9.32 -1.42 3.70
N ILE A 30 -9.35 -1.27 2.39
CA ILE A 30 -9.47 -2.39 1.45
C ILE A 30 -8.11 -3.04 1.30
N LEU A 31 -8.07 -4.39 1.37
CA LEU A 31 -6.90 -5.19 1.05
C LEU A 31 -7.22 -6.15 -0.09
N ALA A 32 -6.30 -6.24 -1.06
CA ALA A 32 -6.41 -7.16 -2.18
C ALA A 32 -5.04 -7.73 -2.56
N THR A 33 -5.02 -8.95 -3.09
CA THR A 33 -3.87 -9.47 -3.84
C THR A 33 -4.15 -9.30 -5.34
N ALA A 34 -3.19 -8.72 -6.05
CA ALA A 34 -3.32 -8.35 -7.45
C ALA A 34 -3.73 -9.54 -8.34
N LYS A 35 -4.40 -9.25 -9.44
CA LYS A 35 -4.84 -10.26 -10.44
C LYS A 35 -3.69 -11.17 -10.85
N GLY A 36 -4.00 -12.46 -10.94
CA GLY A 36 -3.06 -13.50 -11.30
C GLY A 36 -2.12 -13.94 -10.16
N ASP A 37 -2.21 -13.29 -9.00
CA ASP A 37 -1.40 -13.62 -7.82
C ASP A 37 -2.26 -14.25 -6.72
N VAL A 38 -1.77 -15.36 -6.15
CA VAL A 38 -2.47 -16.14 -5.11
C VAL A 38 -1.80 -16.05 -3.74
N HIS A 39 -0.71 -15.28 -3.64
CA HIS A 39 0.08 -15.21 -2.42
C HIS A 39 -0.53 -14.21 -1.43
N ASP A 40 -1.25 -14.71 -0.45
CA ASP A 40 -2.05 -13.91 0.48
C ASP A 40 -1.53 -13.89 1.92
N ILE A 41 -0.53 -14.72 2.27
CA ILE A 41 -0.05 -14.86 3.66
C ILE A 41 0.35 -13.49 4.23
N GLY A 42 1.15 -12.72 3.49
CA GLY A 42 1.60 -11.39 3.91
C GLY A 42 0.44 -10.41 4.09
N LYS A 43 -0.51 -10.42 3.14
CA LYS A 43 -1.73 -9.61 3.18
C LYS A 43 -2.60 -9.97 4.40
N ASN A 44 -2.76 -11.25 4.68
CA ASN A 44 -3.57 -11.73 5.80
C ASN A 44 -2.93 -11.35 7.15
N ILE A 45 -1.59 -11.42 7.26
CA ILE A 45 -0.86 -10.95 8.45
C ILE A 45 -1.06 -9.43 8.61
N LEU A 46 -0.93 -8.67 7.53
CA LEU A 46 -1.19 -7.23 7.54
C LEU A 46 -2.60 -6.92 8.03
N GLY A 47 -3.62 -7.60 7.50
CA GLY A 47 -5.00 -7.43 7.93
C GLY A 47 -5.21 -7.65 9.42
N ILE A 48 -4.58 -8.70 9.99
CA ILE A 48 -4.62 -8.97 11.43
C ILE A 48 -3.97 -7.84 12.23
N VAL A 49 -2.77 -7.40 11.83
CA VAL A 49 -2.04 -6.33 12.53
C VAL A 49 -2.83 -5.02 12.49
N LEU A 50 -3.41 -4.67 11.35
CA LEU A 50 -4.20 -3.45 11.20
C LEU A 50 -5.51 -3.51 12.00
N SER A 51 -6.18 -4.67 12.05
CA SER A 51 -7.36 -4.87 12.89
C SER A 51 -7.05 -4.67 14.36
N CYS A 52 -5.87 -5.12 14.83
CA CYS A 52 -5.39 -4.84 16.18
C CYS A 52 -5.10 -3.35 16.43
N ASN A 53 -4.90 -2.57 15.37
CA ASN A 53 -4.71 -1.12 15.43
C ASN A 53 -6.01 -0.33 15.16
N ASN A 54 -7.16 -0.96 15.38
CA ASN A 54 -8.49 -0.36 15.25
C ASN A 54 -8.82 0.11 13.82
N ILE A 55 -8.32 -0.60 12.79
CA ILE A 55 -8.63 -0.37 11.38
C ILE A 55 -9.58 -1.47 10.93
N GLU A 56 -10.71 -1.09 10.37
CA GLU A 56 -11.66 -2.02 9.75
C GLU A 56 -11.09 -2.51 8.41
N ILE A 57 -10.96 -3.82 8.26
CA ILE A 57 -10.39 -4.44 7.06
C ILE A 57 -11.48 -5.04 6.19
N ILE A 58 -11.49 -4.62 4.92
CA ILE A 58 -12.31 -5.19 3.86
C ILE A 58 -11.36 -5.98 2.95
N ASP A 59 -11.29 -7.29 3.18
CA ASP A 59 -10.41 -8.17 2.40
C ASP A 59 -11.14 -8.70 1.17
N LEU A 60 -10.68 -8.31 -0.01
CA LEU A 60 -11.22 -8.76 -1.30
C LEU A 60 -10.64 -10.11 -1.75
N GLY A 61 -9.66 -10.65 -1.02
CA GLY A 61 -9.06 -11.94 -1.33
C GLY A 61 -7.86 -11.86 -2.28
N VAL A 62 -7.73 -12.88 -3.12
CA VAL A 62 -6.64 -13.06 -4.08
C VAL A 62 -7.14 -12.97 -5.52
N MET A 63 -6.21 -12.76 -6.47
CA MET A 63 -6.53 -12.67 -7.91
C MET A 63 -7.58 -11.60 -8.24
N VAL A 64 -7.56 -10.48 -7.51
CA VAL A 64 -8.58 -9.45 -7.61
C VAL A 64 -8.31 -8.56 -8.82
N ASP A 65 -9.33 -8.39 -9.67
CA ASP A 65 -9.29 -7.45 -10.79
C ASP A 65 -9.32 -6.00 -10.30
N ASN A 66 -8.70 -5.11 -11.07
CA ASN A 66 -8.67 -3.68 -10.75
C ASN A 66 -10.08 -3.08 -10.71
N GLU A 67 -10.97 -3.51 -11.60
CA GLU A 67 -12.38 -3.11 -11.66
C GLU A 67 -13.09 -3.44 -10.33
N THR A 68 -12.88 -4.64 -9.81
CA THR A 68 -13.43 -5.06 -8.51
C THR A 68 -12.91 -4.19 -7.36
N ILE A 69 -11.63 -3.79 -7.40
CA ILE A 69 -11.06 -2.87 -6.39
C ILE A 69 -11.75 -1.50 -6.49
N ILE A 70 -11.93 -0.97 -7.69
CA ILE A 70 -12.61 0.32 -7.92
C ILE A 70 -14.07 0.27 -7.43
N GLU A 71 -14.82 -0.77 -7.78
CA GLU A 71 -16.20 -0.99 -7.32
C GLU A 71 -16.27 -1.06 -5.79
N ALA A 72 -15.32 -1.76 -5.17
CA ALA A 72 -15.24 -1.84 -3.71
C ALA A 72 -14.94 -0.47 -3.08
N ILE A 73 -14.09 0.36 -3.68
CA ILE A 73 -13.82 1.72 -3.21
C ILE A 73 -15.11 2.55 -3.23
N HIS A 74 -15.90 2.50 -4.30
CA HIS A 74 -17.17 3.23 -4.39
C HIS A 74 -18.19 2.73 -3.39
N SER A 75 -18.26 1.42 -3.16
CA SER A 75 -19.25 0.78 -2.29
C SER A 75 -18.96 0.98 -0.82
N TYR A 76 -17.69 0.76 -0.40
CA TYR A 76 -17.31 0.77 1.01
C TYR A 76 -16.77 2.10 1.50
N LYS A 77 -16.39 3.01 0.57
CA LYS A 77 -15.80 4.33 0.88
C LYS A 77 -14.67 4.23 1.90
N PRO A 78 -13.61 3.47 1.61
CA PRO A 78 -12.50 3.28 2.53
C PRO A 78 -11.67 4.56 2.66
N ASP A 79 -10.89 4.65 3.74
CA ASP A 79 -9.87 5.68 3.90
C ASP A 79 -8.56 5.32 3.17
N PHE A 80 -8.30 4.01 3.00
CA PHE A 80 -7.06 3.49 2.41
C PHE A 80 -7.34 2.27 1.53
N VAL A 81 -6.48 2.07 0.53
CA VAL A 81 -6.43 0.83 -0.26
C VAL A 81 -5.04 0.23 -0.16
N GLY A 82 -4.94 -1.08 0.01
CA GLY A 82 -3.69 -1.82 0.00
C GLY A 82 -3.70 -2.94 -1.02
N VAL A 83 -2.68 -2.99 -1.86
CA VAL A 83 -2.51 -4.04 -2.86
C VAL A 83 -1.19 -4.76 -2.66
N SER A 84 -1.28 -6.08 -2.58
CA SER A 84 -0.13 -6.98 -2.44
C SER A 84 0.18 -7.69 -3.76
N GLY A 85 1.47 -7.91 -4.04
CA GLY A 85 1.92 -8.71 -5.17
C GLY A 85 3.26 -9.38 -4.89
N LEU A 86 3.38 -10.66 -5.28
CA LEU A 86 4.59 -11.46 -5.12
C LEU A 86 5.25 -11.81 -6.45
N ILE A 87 4.52 -11.75 -7.55
CA ILE A 87 5.00 -12.09 -8.89
C ILE A 87 5.17 -10.84 -9.75
N THR A 88 6.10 -10.90 -10.71
CA THR A 88 6.40 -9.75 -11.58
C THR A 88 5.18 -9.19 -12.33
N PRO A 89 4.24 -10.00 -12.86
CA PRO A 89 3.03 -9.47 -13.49
C PRO A 89 2.18 -8.59 -12.58
N SER A 90 2.22 -8.80 -11.25
CA SER A 90 1.47 -7.98 -10.30
C SER A 90 1.84 -6.49 -10.38
N LEU A 91 3.09 -6.17 -10.76
CA LEU A 91 3.55 -4.79 -10.92
C LEU A 91 2.78 -4.03 -12.01
N GLN A 92 2.48 -4.71 -13.12
CA GLN A 92 1.70 -4.12 -14.22
C GLN A 92 0.25 -3.84 -13.81
N TYR A 93 -0.35 -4.75 -13.03
CA TYR A 93 -1.69 -4.54 -12.48
C TYR A 93 -1.73 -3.36 -11.49
N MET A 94 -0.69 -3.18 -10.68
CA MET A 94 -0.57 -2.02 -9.80
C MET A 94 -0.44 -0.70 -10.58
N GLU A 95 0.31 -0.69 -11.70
CA GLU A 95 0.39 0.49 -12.59
C GLU A 95 -0.98 0.81 -13.20
N GLN A 96 -1.69 -0.20 -13.69
CA GLN A 96 -3.04 -0.04 -14.25
C GLN A 96 -4.01 0.48 -13.20
N LEU A 97 -3.98 -0.06 -11.97
CA LEU A 97 -4.81 0.42 -10.86
C LEU A 97 -4.53 1.89 -10.55
N CYS A 98 -3.26 2.31 -10.50
CA CYS A 98 -2.91 3.71 -10.30
C CYS A 98 -3.56 4.62 -11.36
N ARG A 99 -3.49 4.23 -12.64
CA ARG A 99 -4.09 4.99 -13.74
C ARG A 99 -5.62 5.03 -13.66
N MET A 100 -6.25 3.91 -13.29
CA MET A 100 -7.71 3.83 -13.13
C MET A 100 -8.18 4.70 -11.96
N MET A 101 -7.52 4.63 -10.81
CA MET A 101 -7.85 5.46 -9.65
C MET A 101 -7.68 6.96 -9.95
N GLU A 102 -6.64 7.35 -10.69
CA GLU A 102 -6.44 8.75 -11.13
C GLU A 102 -7.53 9.21 -12.08
N LYS A 103 -7.88 8.39 -13.09
CA LYS A 103 -8.95 8.68 -14.04
C LYS A 103 -10.31 8.88 -13.37
N GLU A 104 -10.57 8.13 -12.31
CA GLU A 104 -11.83 8.20 -11.52
C GLU A 104 -11.79 9.31 -10.44
N GLY A 105 -10.67 10.03 -10.30
CA GLY A 105 -10.54 11.08 -9.29
C GLY A 105 -10.54 10.56 -7.85
N LEU A 106 -10.08 9.33 -7.62
CA LEU A 106 -10.05 8.70 -6.30
C LEU A 106 -8.83 9.17 -5.51
N GLU A 107 -9.01 10.09 -4.58
CA GLU A 107 -7.92 10.79 -3.87
C GLU A 107 -7.36 10.05 -2.64
N LEU A 108 -7.85 8.87 -2.29
CA LEU A 108 -7.38 8.12 -1.13
C LEU A 108 -5.98 7.52 -1.35
N PRO A 109 -5.15 7.40 -0.29
CA PRO A 109 -3.83 6.80 -0.38
C PRO A 109 -3.87 5.32 -0.79
N LEU A 110 -2.97 4.93 -1.71
CA LEU A 110 -2.77 3.56 -2.16
C LEU A 110 -1.48 3.00 -1.54
N PHE A 111 -1.61 1.93 -0.76
CA PHE A 111 -0.49 1.20 -0.17
C PHE A 111 -0.08 0.05 -1.08
N ILE A 112 1.21 -0.07 -1.33
CA ILE A 112 1.81 -1.11 -2.17
C ILE A 112 2.72 -1.97 -1.31
N GLY A 113 2.51 -3.27 -1.36
CA GLY A 113 3.31 -4.25 -0.62
C GLY A 113 3.51 -5.55 -1.37
N GLY A 114 4.31 -6.43 -0.80
CA GLY A 114 4.66 -7.72 -1.38
C GLY A 114 6.11 -7.79 -1.87
N ALA A 115 6.64 -9.01 -2.01
CA ALA A 115 8.08 -9.23 -2.19
C ALA A 115 8.65 -8.74 -3.53
N THR A 116 7.83 -8.54 -4.56
CA THR A 116 8.27 -7.98 -5.85
C THR A 116 8.26 -6.45 -5.86
N THR A 117 7.65 -5.83 -4.86
CA THR A 117 7.55 -4.38 -4.78
C THR A 117 8.75 -3.77 -4.04
N SER A 118 9.05 -2.52 -4.33
CA SER A 118 10.10 -1.78 -3.63
C SER A 118 9.76 -0.29 -3.57
N ALA A 119 10.39 0.41 -2.62
CA ALA A 119 10.26 1.87 -2.52
C ALA A 119 10.71 2.56 -3.81
N LEU A 120 11.79 2.07 -4.43
CA LEU A 120 12.30 2.60 -5.69
C LEU A 120 11.29 2.40 -6.84
N HIS A 121 10.77 1.18 -7.01
CA HIS A 121 9.74 0.91 -8.04
C HIS A 121 8.50 1.79 -7.83
N THR A 122 8.04 1.90 -6.59
CA THR A 122 6.89 2.75 -6.25
C THR A 122 7.17 4.21 -6.58
N ALA A 123 8.35 4.74 -6.21
CA ALA A 123 8.72 6.12 -6.48
C ALA A 123 8.86 6.43 -7.97
N VAL A 124 9.43 5.50 -8.77
CA VAL A 124 9.75 5.74 -10.19
C VAL A 124 8.58 5.40 -11.12
N LYS A 125 7.84 4.33 -10.84
CA LYS A 125 6.82 3.79 -11.76
C LYS A 125 5.39 4.07 -11.33
N LEU A 126 5.08 4.02 -10.04
CA LEU A 126 3.70 4.09 -9.56
C LEU A 126 3.30 5.51 -9.13
N ALA A 127 4.10 6.15 -8.29
CA ALA A 127 3.79 7.46 -7.74
C ALA A 127 3.58 8.55 -8.83
N PRO A 128 4.33 8.59 -9.95
CA PRO A 128 4.09 9.57 -11.01
C PRO A 128 2.76 9.41 -11.75
N LEU A 129 2.09 8.27 -11.59
CA LEU A 129 0.81 7.97 -12.26
C LEU A 129 -0.40 8.53 -11.51
N ARG A 130 -0.20 9.09 -10.31
CA ARG A 130 -1.26 9.60 -9.45
C ARG A 130 -0.88 10.92 -8.81
N THR A 131 -1.86 11.79 -8.67
CA THR A 131 -1.77 13.02 -7.86
C THR A 131 -1.79 12.67 -6.37
N SER A 132 -2.61 11.70 -5.99
CA SER A 132 -2.73 11.18 -4.63
C SER A 132 -1.61 10.20 -4.29
N ALA A 133 -1.34 10.04 -3.00
CA ALA A 133 -0.21 9.28 -2.52
C ALA A 133 -0.26 7.79 -2.89
N VAL A 134 0.87 7.28 -3.41
CA VAL A 134 1.17 5.85 -3.53
C VAL A 134 2.32 5.53 -2.60
N ILE A 135 2.11 4.65 -1.62
CA ILE A 135 3.01 4.44 -0.49
C ILE A 135 3.47 3.00 -0.48
N HIS A 136 4.78 2.78 -0.61
CA HIS A 136 5.35 1.44 -0.41
C HIS A 136 5.51 1.16 1.09
N THR A 137 5.15 -0.06 1.49
CA THR A 137 5.38 -0.56 2.85
C THR A 137 6.07 -1.92 2.81
N ALA A 138 7.17 -2.02 3.56
CA ALA A 138 7.98 -3.24 3.59
C ALA A 138 7.34 -4.36 4.42
N GLY A 139 6.41 -4.03 5.32
CA GLY A 139 5.74 -5.00 6.16
C GLY A 139 4.58 -4.43 6.95
N ALA A 140 3.93 -5.29 7.73
CA ALA A 140 2.72 -4.96 8.47
C ALA A 140 2.91 -3.85 9.51
N SER A 141 4.02 -3.87 10.25
CA SER A 141 4.33 -2.83 11.24
C SER A 141 4.60 -1.47 10.60
N ASP A 142 5.28 -1.47 9.45
CA ASP A 142 5.56 -0.26 8.68
C ASP A 142 4.25 0.36 8.16
N CYS A 143 3.36 -0.46 7.61
CA CYS A 143 2.03 -0.03 7.18
C CYS A 143 1.20 0.56 8.34
N ALA A 144 1.16 -0.10 9.50
CA ALA A 144 0.44 0.38 10.66
C ALA A 144 0.99 1.73 11.17
N ASN A 145 2.31 1.88 11.20
CA ASN A 145 2.97 3.13 11.56
C ASN A 145 2.64 4.25 10.57
N MET A 146 2.67 3.95 9.27
CA MET A 146 2.35 4.92 8.22
C MET A 146 0.89 5.39 8.32
N ILE A 147 -0.06 4.48 8.52
CA ILE A 147 -1.48 4.82 8.72
C ILE A 147 -1.66 5.67 9.99
N SER A 148 -0.97 5.33 11.09
CA SER A 148 -1.00 6.12 12.33
C SER A 148 -0.51 7.56 12.09
N ARG A 149 0.58 7.73 11.34
CA ARG A 149 1.13 9.04 10.97
C ARG A 149 0.17 9.83 10.07
N LEU A 150 -0.39 9.19 9.04
CA LEU A 150 -1.40 9.79 8.16
C LEU A 150 -2.65 10.23 8.94
N SER A 151 -3.02 9.51 10.01
CA SER A 151 -4.17 9.85 10.83
C SER A 151 -3.92 11.04 11.77
N ARG A 152 -2.67 11.24 12.20
CA ARG A 152 -2.29 12.32 13.14
C ARG A 152 -1.87 13.59 12.41
N GLU A 153 -1.03 13.48 11.40
CA GLU A 153 -0.39 14.58 10.67
C GLU A 153 -0.42 14.29 9.16
N PRO A 154 -1.62 14.31 8.51
CA PRO A 154 -1.76 13.85 7.13
C PRO A 154 -0.91 14.65 6.14
N GLN A 155 -0.96 15.98 6.18
CA GLN A 155 -0.24 16.83 5.24
C GLN A 155 1.28 16.65 5.35
N LYS A 156 1.81 16.75 6.56
CA LYS A 156 3.24 16.56 6.82
C LYS A 156 3.74 15.19 6.38
N THR A 157 2.96 14.13 6.69
CA THR A 157 3.31 12.76 6.30
C THR A 157 3.34 12.59 4.78
N LEU A 158 2.37 13.17 4.07
CA LEU A 158 2.32 13.12 2.61
C LEU A 158 3.46 13.90 1.97
N GLU A 159 3.85 15.06 2.53
CA GLU A 159 5.00 15.83 2.07
C GLU A 159 6.31 15.05 2.25
N GLU A 160 6.51 14.42 3.39
CA GLU A 160 7.69 13.58 3.65
C GLU A 160 7.76 12.37 2.70
N VAL A 161 6.63 11.72 2.42
CA VAL A 161 6.55 10.62 1.43
C VAL A 161 6.94 11.13 0.05
N LYS A 162 6.39 12.27 -0.40
CA LYS A 162 6.71 12.87 -1.69
C LYS A 162 8.19 13.24 -1.81
N ALA A 163 8.74 13.88 -0.78
CA ALA A 163 10.15 14.27 -0.73
C ALA A 163 11.08 13.04 -0.81
N SER A 164 10.79 11.99 -0.04
CA SER A 164 11.53 10.73 -0.09
C SER A 164 11.48 10.06 -1.48
N GLN A 165 10.31 10.06 -2.11
CA GLN A 165 10.15 9.51 -3.46
C GLN A 165 10.89 10.34 -4.52
N GLU A 166 10.93 11.65 -4.37
CA GLU A 166 11.69 12.53 -5.26
C GLU A 166 13.20 12.27 -5.14
N GLN A 167 13.72 12.12 -3.93
CA GLN A 167 15.10 11.73 -3.71
C GLN A 167 15.44 10.39 -4.39
N LEU A 168 14.57 9.38 -4.26
CA LEU A 168 14.76 8.08 -4.91
C LEU A 168 14.76 8.21 -6.44
N ARG A 169 13.89 9.02 -7.03
CA ARG A 169 13.87 9.29 -8.48
C ARG A 169 15.16 9.96 -8.94
N ASN A 170 15.62 10.96 -8.21
CA ASN A 170 16.85 11.68 -8.55
C ASN A 170 18.07 10.74 -8.51
N LEU A 171 18.19 9.90 -7.50
CA LEU A 171 19.25 8.89 -7.42
C LEU A 171 19.16 7.87 -8.58
N TYR A 172 17.97 7.45 -8.93
CA TYR A 172 17.76 6.53 -10.05
C TYR A 172 18.17 7.15 -11.39
N HIS A 173 17.82 8.41 -11.64
CA HIS A 173 18.23 9.11 -12.87
C HIS A 173 19.75 9.32 -12.93
N GLN A 174 20.37 9.76 -11.85
CA GLN A 174 21.83 9.91 -11.78
C GLN A 174 22.58 8.60 -12.06
N SER A 175 22.08 7.47 -11.54
CA SER A 175 22.71 6.16 -11.78
C SER A 175 22.61 5.73 -13.25
N ASN A 176 21.54 6.12 -13.95
CA ASN A 176 21.35 5.78 -15.36
C ASN A 176 22.14 6.70 -16.32
N GLU A 177 22.49 7.90 -15.90
CA GLU A 177 23.31 8.83 -16.72
C GLU A 177 24.80 8.42 -16.78
N THR A 178 25.24 7.51 -15.91
CA THR A 178 26.62 7.03 -15.87
C THR A 178 26.95 5.88 -16.84
N PHE A 179 25.95 5.37 -17.55
CA PHE A 179 26.19 4.33 -18.56
C PHE A 179 26.80 4.92 -19.83
N VAL A 180 28.01 4.49 -20.15
CA VAL A 180 28.65 4.78 -21.45
C VAL A 180 27.96 3.99 -22.56
N SER A 181 28.00 4.52 -23.78
CA SER A 181 27.45 3.80 -24.94
C SER A 181 28.18 2.45 -25.14
N LEU A 182 27.52 1.51 -25.83
CA LEU A 182 28.12 0.21 -26.11
C LEU A 182 29.38 0.33 -26.96
N GLU A 183 29.46 1.35 -27.80
CA GLU A 183 30.63 1.67 -28.62
C GLU A 183 31.80 2.17 -27.78
N GLU A 184 31.56 3.07 -26.85
CA GLU A 184 32.56 3.56 -25.90
C GLU A 184 33.03 2.46 -24.94
N ALA A 185 32.12 1.57 -24.49
CA ALA A 185 32.46 0.44 -23.65
C ALA A 185 33.31 -0.61 -24.37
N ARG A 186 33.16 -0.76 -25.70
CA ARG A 186 33.97 -1.66 -26.54
C ARG A 186 35.30 -1.05 -26.95
N ALA A 187 35.43 0.27 -26.90
CA ALA A 187 36.66 0.99 -27.25
C ALA A 187 37.63 1.13 -26.04
N ARG A 188 37.18 0.80 -24.84
CA ARG A 188 37.99 0.72 -23.60
C ARG A 188 38.48 -0.70 -23.34
#